data_574991fee24e146e8046e5332a01c746
#
_entry.id   574991fee24e146e8046e5332a01c746
#
_cell.length_a   1.000
_cell.length_b   1.000
_cell.length_c   1.000
_cell.angle_alpha   90.00
_cell.angle_beta   90.00
_cell.angle_gamma   90.00
#
_symmetry.space_group_name_H-M   'P 1'
#
loop_
_entity.id
_entity.type
_entity.pdbx_description
1 polymer ?
#
loop_
_entity_poly.entity_id
_entity_poly.type
_entity_poly.pdbx_seq_one_letter_code
_entity_poly.pdbx_strand_id
1 'polypeptide(L)'
;ETRHREKPGVHYLKFLRLICQKRQILYGLLGETMKGVREGTFMFILNMILYQLVKNEFLIGCNSFLSGAASILCFWFMSHFIRPDNRQKYMVGAICVLTGVSLLSLWAVSPVMVVAFAVINAFFAGMIEISCYTTFFDMSQSVPEAEQYTPELLAFHEVFVVVGRCVGL
;
A
#
# COMPACT_ATOMS: atom_id res chain seq x y z
N GLU A 1 4.86 3.45 -39.23
CA GLU A 1 6.09 2.67 -38.95
C GLU A 1 5.85 1.80 -37.73
N THR A 2 5.47 0.55 -37.98
CA THR A 2 5.29 -0.46 -36.94
C THR A 2 6.68 -0.87 -36.44
N ARG A 3 7.11 -0.27 -35.32
CA ARG A 3 8.27 -0.74 -34.57
C ARG A 3 8.03 -2.19 -34.18
N HIS A 4 8.68 -3.11 -34.85
CA HIS A 4 8.79 -4.49 -34.45
C HIS A 4 9.34 -4.52 -32.99
N ARG A 5 8.45 -4.69 -32.03
CA ARG A 5 8.81 -4.92 -30.65
C ARG A 5 9.33 -6.36 -30.59
N GLU A 6 10.63 -6.55 -30.74
CA GLU A 6 11.24 -7.84 -30.42
C GLU A 6 10.76 -8.24 -29.02
N LYS A 7 10.23 -9.45 -28.89
CA LYS A 7 9.83 -10.00 -27.59
C LYS A 7 11.08 -10.05 -26.73
N PRO A 8 11.22 -9.25 -25.67
CA PRO A 8 12.39 -9.34 -24.81
C PRO A 8 12.38 -10.72 -24.18
N GLY A 9 13.39 -11.51 -24.44
CA GLY A 9 13.62 -12.73 -23.68
C GLY A 9 13.71 -12.32 -22.20
N VAL A 10 12.94 -13.00 -21.36
CA VAL A 10 12.84 -12.69 -19.93
C VAL A 10 14.20 -12.88 -19.29
N HIS A 11 14.92 -11.80 -19.04
CA HIS A 11 16.26 -11.82 -18.48
C HIS A 11 16.26 -11.51 -16.98
N TYR A 12 15.59 -12.34 -16.17
CA TYR A 12 15.47 -12.17 -14.72
C TYR A 12 16.81 -11.90 -14.02
N LEU A 13 17.88 -12.57 -14.44
CA LEU A 13 19.21 -12.40 -13.83
C LEU A 13 19.82 -11.03 -14.11
N LYS A 14 19.64 -10.49 -15.31
CA LYS A 14 20.11 -9.13 -15.64
C LYS A 14 19.31 -8.08 -14.86
N PHE A 15 18.02 -8.29 -14.73
CA PHE A 15 17.13 -7.41 -13.99
C PHE A 15 17.45 -7.40 -12.48
N LEU A 16 17.68 -8.58 -11.86
CA LEU A 16 18.13 -8.68 -10.46
C LEU A 16 19.44 -7.92 -10.24
N ARG A 17 20.37 -8.02 -11.17
CA ARG A 17 21.65 -7.29 -11.10
C ARG A 17 21.41 -5.77 -11.18
N LEU A 18 20.49 -5.32 -12.01
CA LEU A 18 20.11 -3.91 -12.14
C LEU A 18 19.51 -3.37 -10.83
N ILE A 19 18.59 -4.13 -10.18
CA ILE A 19 18.02 -3.77 -8.88
C ILE A 19 19.11 -3.59 -7.83
N CYS A 20 20.06 -4.53 -7.75
CA CYS A 20 21.16 -4.46 -6.78
C CYS A 20 22.11 -3.29 -7.04
N GLN A 21 22.29 -2.88 -8.29
CA GLN A 21 23.15 -1.75 -8.65
C GLN A 21 22.51 -0.38 -8.42
N LYS A 22 21.18 -0.28 -8.61
CA LYS A 22 20.46 0.99 -8.47
C LYS A 22 19.80 1.07 -7.10
N ARG A 23 20.50 1.65 -6.13
CA ARG A 23 20.03 1.81 -4.74
C ARG A 23 18.64 2.45 -4.63
N GLN A 24 18.26 3.31 -5.55
CA GLN A 24 16.95 3.95 -5.56
C GLN A 24 15.81 2.93 -5.71
N ILE A 25 15.93 1.99 -6.66
CA ILE A 25 14.92 0.94 -6.87
C ILE A 25 14.85 0.01 -5.65
N LEU A 26 16.00 -0.32 -5.07
CA LEU A 26 16.07 -1.15 -3.87
C LEU A 26 15.38 -0.50 -2.67
N TYR A 27 15.61 0.80 -2.44
CA TYR A 27 14.91 1.53 -1.37
C TYR A 27 13.40 1.63 -1.62
N GLY A 28 12.98 1.79 -2.87
CA GLY A 28 11.57 1.74 -3.25
C GLY A 28 10.94 0.39 -2.90
N LEU A 29 11.55 -0.72 -3.29
CA LEU A 29 11.09 -2.09 -2.99
C LEU A 29 11.06 -2.38 -1.48
N LEU A 30 12.07 -1.91 -0.72
CA LEU A 30 12.08 -2.01 0.74
C LEU A 30 10.92 -1.23 1.35
N GLY A 31 10.61 -0.03 0.86
CA GLY A 31 9.46 0.75 1.28
C GLY A 31 8.15 0.00 1.04
N GLU A 32 7.99 -0.63 -0.13
CA GLU A 32 6.82 -1.44 -0.45
C GLU A 32 6.72 -2.69 0.46
N THR A 33 7.84 -3.32 0.80
CA THR A 33 7.86 -4.43 1.76
C THR A 33 7.39 -3.98 3.15
N MET A 34 7.86 -2.83 3.65
CA MET A 34 7.41 -2.28 4.94
C MET A 34 5.92 -1.92 4.93
N LYS A 35 5.43 -1.38 3.80
CA LYS A 35 3.99 -1.17 3.59
C LYS A 35 3.24 -2.50 3.66
N GLY A 36 3.73 -3.55 3.00
CA GLY A 36 3.16 -4.89 3.05
C GLY A 36 3.08 -5.46 4.47
N VAL A 37 4.15 -5.33 5.27
CA VAL A 37 4.15 -5.75 6.69
C VAL A 37 3.04 -5.06 7.46
N ARG A 38 2.91 -3.74 7.31
CA ARG A 38 1.82 -2.99 7.96
C ARG A 38 0.45 -3.51 7.55
N GLU A 39 0.23 -3.71 6.26
CA GLU A 39 -1.05 -4.18 5.73
C GLU A 39 -1.40 -5.58 6.25
N GLY A 40 -0.46 -6.54 6.21
CA GLY A 40 -0.66 -7.87 6.76
C GLY A 40 -1.05 -7.83 8.23
N THR A 41 -0.30 -7.09 9.04
CA THR A 41 -0.56 -6.91 10.47
C THR A 41 -1.96 -6.34 10.73
N PHE A 42 -2.34 -5.26 10.05
CA PHE A 42 -3.63 -4.61 10.30
C PHE A 42 -4.81 -5.41 9.77
N MET A 43 -4.69 -6.09 8.64
CA MET A 43 -5.77 -6.94 8.13
C MET A 43 -6.15 -8.06 9.11
N PHE A 44 -5.16 -8.66 9.75
CA PHE A 44 -5.39 -9.79 10.64
C PHE A 44 -5.76 -9.35 12.06
N ILE A 45 -4.94 -8.52 12.69
CA ILE A 45 -5.10 -8.09 14.08
C ILE A 45 -6.42 -7.35 14.29
N LEU A 46 -6.78 -6.45 13.38
CA LEU A 46 -7.99 -5.64 13.52
C LEU A 46 -9.26 -6.50 13.54
N ASN A 47 -9.35 -7.46 12.62
CA ASN A 47 -10.49 -8.37 12.56
C ASN A 47 -10.52 -9.30 13.77
N MET A 48 -9.36 -9.77 14.25
CA MET A 48 -9.25 -10.62 15.43
C MET A 48 -9.70 -9.89 16.70
N ILE A 49 -9.24 -8.65 16.90
CA ILE A 49 -9.65 -7.83 18.05
C ILE A 49 -11.16 -7.55 18.01
N LEU A 50 -11.68 -7.18 16.82
CA LEU A 50 -13.10 -6.92 16.67
C LEU A 50 -13.95 -8.16 16.99
N TYR A 51 -13.50 -9.35 16.51
CA TYR A 51 -14.19 -10.61 16.81
C TYR A 51 -14.17 -10.94 18.32
N GLN A 52 -13.06 -10.75 19.00
CA GLN A 52 -12.95 -10.98 20.44
C GLN A 52 -13.84 -10.04 21.27
N LEU A 53 -13.96 -8.78 20.85
CA LEU A 53 -14.75 -7.77 21.56
C LEU A 53 -16.26 -7.95 21.37
N VAL A 54 -16.68 -8.30 20.15
CA VAL A 54 -18.10 -8.23 19.76
C VAL A 54 -18.73 -9.61 19.69
N LYS A 55 -17.99 -10.66 19.33
CA LYS A 55 -18.45 -12.05 19.13
C LYS A 55 -19.68 -12.14 18.20
N ASN A 56 -19.81 -11.22 17.25
CA ASN A 56 -20.94 -11.13 16.35
C ASN A 56 -20.43 -10.96 14.91
N GLU A 57 -20.64 -11.99 14.09
CA GLU A 57 -20.17 -12.03 12.69
C GLU A 57 -20.82 -10.95 11.82
N PHE A 58 -22.07 -10.59 12.11
CA PHE A 58 -22.77 -9.54 11.37
C PHE A 58 -22.07 -8.19 11.50
N LEU A 59 -21.60 -7.83 12.70
CA LEU A 59 -20.86 -6.58 12.92
C LEU A 59 -19.51 -6.55 12.23
N ILE A 60 -18.85 -7.71 12.11
CA ILE A 60 -17.60 -7.83 11.34
C ILE A 60 -17.89 -7.61 9.86
N GLY A 61 -18.98 -8.17 9.33
CA GLY A 61 -19.43 -7.93 7.96
C GLY A 61 -19.74 -6.45 7.70
N CYS A 62 -20.44 -5.79 8.62
CA CYS A 62 -20.70 -4.35 8.55
C CYS A 62 -19.41 -3.53 8.58
N ASN A 63 -18.44 -3.88 9.43
CA ASN A 63 -17.14 -3.20 9.47
C ASN A 63 -16.40 -3.34 8.14
N SER A 64 -16.38 -4.53 7.56
CA SER A 64 -15.74 -4.77 6.26
C SER A 64 -16.42 -3.98 5.14
N PHE A 65 -17.75 -3.89 5.16
CA PHE A 65 -18.51 -3.08 4.21
C PHE A 65 -18.20 -1.57 4.35
N LEU A 66 -18.20 -1.05 5.59
CA LEU A 66 -17.86 0.35 5.85
C LEU A 66 -16.42 0.67 5.42
N SER A 67 -15.48 -0.21 5.73
CA SER A 67 -14.08 -0.05 5.33
C SER A 67 -13.92 -0.06 3.79
N GLY A 68 -14.65 -0.94 3.11
CA GLY A 68 -14.68 -0.96 1.64
C GLY A 68 -15.25 0.34 1.06
N ALA A 69 -16.36 0.84 1.61
CA ALA A 69 -16.93 2.11 1.21
C ALA A 69 -15.98 3.30 1.45
N ALA A 70 -15.26 3.30 2.59
CA ALA A 70 -14.25 4.31 2.89
C ALA A 70 -13.10 4.29 1.89
N SER A 71 -12.65 3.11 1.45
CA SER A 71 -11.63 2.97 0.41
C SER A 71 -12.10 3.53 -0.93
N ILE A 72 -13.33 3.25 -1.34
CA ILE A 72 -13.91 3.81 -2.58
C ILE A 72 -13.97 5.35 -2.50
N LEU A 73 -14.41 5.89 -1.36
CA LEU A 73 -14.43 7.34 -1.14
C LEU A 73 -13.01 7.94 -1.18
N CYS A 74 -12.01 7.24 -0.67
CA CYS A 74 -10.62 7.65 -0.76
C CYS A 74 -10.17 7.75 -2.23
N PHE A 75 -10.42 6.74 -3.05
CA PHE A 75 -10.05 6.76 -4.47
C PHE A 75 -10.74 7.88 -5.24
N TRP A 76 -12.02 8.10 -4.96
CA TRP A 76 -12.77 9.22 -5.54
C TRP A 76 -12.16 10.58 -5.14
N PHE A 77 -11.86 10.75 -3.85
CA PHE A 77 -11.23 11.96 -3.32
C PHE A 77 -9.85 12.21 -3.94
N MET A 78 -9.01 11.16 -4.00
CA MET A 78 -7.68 11.23 -4.61
C MET A 78 -7.75 11.66 -6.08
N SER A 79 -8.67 11.09 -6.86
CA SER A 79 -8.80 11.39 -8.28
C SER A 79 -9.26 12.83 -8.56
N HIS A 80 -10.00 13.43 -7.63
CA HIS A 80 -10.64 14.74 -7.84
C HIS A 80 -9.85 15.90 -7.23
N PHE A 81 -9.22 15.69 -6.08
CA PHE A 81 -8.61 16.77 -5.30
C PHE A 81 -7.08 16.79 -5.30
N ILE A 82 -6.42 15.66 -5.55
CA ILE A 82 -4.98 15.58 -5.37
C ILE A 82 -4.24 15.76 -6.71
N ARG A 83 -3.50 16.87 -6.78
CA ARG A 83 -2.58 17.13 -7.89
C ARG A 83 -1.27 16.35 -7.67
N PRO A 84 -0.60 15.91 -8.75
CA PRO A 84 0.67 15.16 -8.66
C PRO A 84 1.72 15.83 -7.76
N ASP A 85 1.83 17.17 -7.84
CA ASP A 85 2.86 17.96 -7.13
C ASP A 85 2.71 17.93 -5.59
N ASN A 86 1.51 17.73 -5.07
CA ASN A 86 1.23 17.75 -3.64
C ASN A 86 1.09 16.35 -3.01
N ARG A 87 1.22 15.30 -3.81
CA ARG A 87 0.95 13.92 -3.40
C ARG A 87 1.76 13.48 -2.16
N GLN A 88 3.04 13.84 -2.10
CA GLN A 88 3.91 13.53 -0.96
C GLN A 88 3.43 14.18 0.35
N LYS A 89 2.92 15.39 0.29
CA LYS A 89 2.39 16.10 1.47
C LYS A 89 1.15 15.41 2.04
N TYR A 90 0.26 14.96 1.15
CA TYR A 90 -0.92 14.20 1.56
C TYR A 90 -0.56 12.84 2.14
N MET A 91 0.45 12.16 1.58
CA MET A 91 0.97 10.90 2.12
C MET A 91 1.51 11.08 3.55
N VAL A 92 2.34 12.10 3.78
CA VAL A 92 2.87 12.40 5.13
C VAL A 92 1.73 12.75 6.08
N GLY A 93 0.76 13.56 5.65
CA GLY A 93 -0.43 13.87 6.43
C GLY A 93 -1.23 12.62 6.81
N ALA A 94 -1.45 11.71 5.86
CA ALA A 94 -2.14 10.45 6.09
C ALA A 94 -1.40 9.58 7.13
N ILE A 95 -0.07 9.49 7.05
CA ILE A 95 0.75 8.76 8.02
C ILE A 95 0.62 9.39 9.42
N CYS A 96 0.70 10.71 9.53
CA CYS A 96 0.55 11.41 10.82
C CYS A 96 -0.83 11.15 11.44
N VAL A 97 -1.91 11.22 10.64
CA VAL A 97 -3.27 10.94 11.12
C VAL A 97 -3.39 9.49 11.60
N LEU A 98 -2.92 8.53 10.81
CA LEU A 98 -2.97 7.11 11.19
C LEU A 98 -2.17 6.83 12.47
N THR A 99 -0.98 7.43 12.61
CA THR A 99 -0.17 7.30 13.82
C THR A 99 -0.91 7.89 15.02
N GLY A 100 -1.50 9.07 14.89
CA GLY A 100 -2.28 9.71 15.94
C GLY A 100 -3.49 8.88 16.37
N VAL A 101 -4.27 8.36 15.42
CA VAL A 101 -5.44 7.51 15.71
C VAL A 101 -5.02 6.17 16.32
N SER A 102 -3.88 5.60 15.89
CA SER A 102 -3.33 4.38 16.50
C SER A 102 -2.97 4.60 17.97
N LEU A 103 -2.33 5.72 18.30
CA LEU A 103 -1.98 6.07 19.67
C LEU A 103 -3.23 6.29 20.54
N LEU A 104 -4.25 6.97 20.02
CA LEU A 104 -5.53 7.15 20.72
C LEU A 104 -6.24 5.83 20.98
N SER A 105 -6.16 4.89 20.06
CA SER A 105 -6.78 3.56 20.20
C SER A 105 -6.17 2.71 21.32
N LEU A 106 -4.93 3.00 21.74
CA LEU A 106 -4.29 2.33 22.88
C LEU A 106 -4.90 2.74 24.21
N TRP A 107 -5.51 3.93 24.32
CA TRP A 107 -6.07 4.44 25.59
C TRP A 107 -7.49 3.95 25.87
N ALA A 108 -8.26 3.65 24.85
CA ALA A 108 -9.66 3.22 25.01
C ALA A 108 -10.04 2.14 24.01
N VAL A 109 -9.88 0.89 24.40
CA VAL A 109 -10.29 -0.25 23.57
C VAL A 109 -11.78 -0.50 23.75
N SER A 110 -12.58 0.03 22.82
CA SER A 110 -14.02 -0.24 22.73
C SER A 110 -14.39 -0.73 21.33
N PRO A 111 -15.48 -1.51 21.16
CA PRO A 111 -15.90 -1.99 19.83
C PRO A 111 -16.10 -0.83 18.82
N VAL A 112 -16.66 0.28 19.29
CA VAL A 112 -16.90 1.48 18.45
C VAL A 112 -15.57 2.10 18.00
N MET A 113 -14.57 2.17 18.92
CA MET A 113 -13.24 2.69 18.59
C MET A 113 -12.53 1.81 17.55
N VAL A 114 -12.66 0.48 17.66
CA VAL A 114 -12.03 -0.45 16.71
C VAL A 114 -12.67 -0.30 15.31
N VAL A 115 -13.99 -0.18 15.23
CA VAL A 115 -14.69 0.06 13.95
C VAL A 115 -14.30 1.41 13.37
N ALA A 116 -14.29 2.48 14.17
CA ALA A 116 -13.89 3.80 13.72
C ALA A 116 -12.44 3.81 13.21
N PHE A 117 -11.53 3.16 13.95
CA PHE A 117 -10.15 2.98 13.52
C PHE A 117 -10.04 2.21 12.20
N ALA A 118 -10.80 1.12 12.03
CA ALA A 118 -10.81 0.33 10.79
C ALA A 118 -11.22 1.17 9.58
N VAL A 119 -12.27 1.97 9.71
CA VAL A 119 -12.78 2.84 8.64
C VAL A 119 -11.77 3.96 8.31
N ILE A 120 -11.21 4.61 9.33
CA ILE A 120 -10.19 5.66 9.15
C ILE A 120 -8.95 5.05 8.50
N ASN A 121 -8.50 3.88 9.00
CA ASN A 121 -7.35 3.18 8.41
C ASN A 121 -7.60 2.82 6.95
N ALA A 122 -8.78 2.31 6.60
CA ALA A 122 -9.12 1.96 5.21
C ALA A 122 -9.07 3.18 4.28
N PHE A 123 -9.56 4.33 4.74
CA PHE A 123 -9.50 5.58 3.96
C PHE A 123 -8.06 6.04 3.73
N PHE A 124 -7.28 6.21 4.79
CA PHE A 124 -5.92 6.73 4.68
C PHE A 124 -4.91 5.73 4.14
N ALA A 125 -5.14 4.42 4.33
CA ALA A 125 -4.32 3.39 3.72
C ALA A 125 -4.36 3.47 2.19
N GLY A 126 -5.54 3.68 1.59
CA GLY A 126 -5.69 3.90 0.15
C GLY A 126 -4.88 5.11 -0.35
N MET A 127 -4.85 6.21 0.41
CA MET A 127 -4.01 7.37 0.06
C MET A 127 -2.52 7.02 0.04
N ILE A 128 -2.05 6.29 1.04
CA ILE A 128 -0.65 5.86 1.14
C ILE A 128 -0.33 4.90 0.00
N GLU A 129 -1.22 3.94 -0.28
CA GLU A 129 -1.04 2.93 -1.32
C GLU A 129 -0.83 3.55 -2.70
N ILE A 130 -1.75 4.43 -3.13
CA ILE A 130 -1.64 5.11 -4.42
C ILE A 130 -0.37 5.97 -4.47
N SER A 131 -0.07 6.69 -3.39
CA SER A 131 1.10 7.59 -3.35
C SER A 131 2.40 6.80 -3.42
N CYS A 132 2.52 5.69 -2.70
CA CYS A 132 3.70 4.81 -2.77
C CYS A 132 3.85 4.20 -4.15
N TYR A 133 2.78 3.61 -4.70
CA TYR A 133 2.79 2.98 -6.01
C TYR A 133 3.22 3.95 -7.11
N THR A 134 2.64 5.15 -7.13
CA THR A 134 2.99 6.16 -8.14
C THR A 134 4.41 6.70 -7.96
N THR A 135 4.86 6.91 -6.71
CA THR A 135 6.25 7.33 -6.45
C THR A 135 7.23 6.26 -6.90
N PHE A 136 6.94 4.98 -6.63
CA PHE A 136 7.74 3.86 -7.11
C PHE A 136 7.80 3.81 -8.63
N PHE A 137 6.66 4.03 -9.30
CA PHE A 137 6.58 4.07 -10.76
C PHE A 137 7.37 5.24 -11.36
N ASP A 138 7.24 6.44 -10.79
CA ASP A 138 7.99 7.62 -11.22
C ASP A 138 9.51 7.43 -11.03
N MET A 139 9.92 6.83 -9.90
CA MET A 139 11.33 6.46 -9.68
C MET A 139 11.83 5.44 -10.70
N SER A 140 11.00 4.48 -11.07
CA SER A 140 11.37 3.47 -12.06
C SER A 140 11.56 4.05 -13.45
N GLN A 141 10.72 5.00 -13.83
CA GLN A 141 10.82 5.70 -15.13
C GLN A 141 12.05 6.64 -15.18
N SER A 142 12.52 7.14 -14.05
CA SER A 142 13.73 7.97 -14.00
C SER A 142 15.02 7.21 -14.37
N VAL A 143 14.98 5.88 -14.45
CA VAL A 143 16.09 5.01 -14.84
C VAL A 143 15.85 4.50 -16.26
N PRO A 144 16.58 5.03 -17.29
CA PRO A 144 16.32 4.71 -18.71
C PRO A 144 16.41 3.21 -19.03
N GLU A 145 17.23 2.47 -18.27
CA GLU A 145 17.40 1.02 -18.42
C GLU A 145 16.22 0.23 -17.85
N ALA A 146 15.46 0.81 -16.90
CA ALA A 146 14.32 0.15 -16.26
C ALA A 146 13.05 0.21 -17.10
N GLU A 147 12.94 1.15 -18.02
CA GLU A 147 11.76 1.28 -18.91
C GLU A 147 11.53 0.01 -19.76
N GLN A 148 12.60 -0.66 -20.15
CA GLN A 148 12.53 -1.91 -20.91
C GLN A 148 12.03 -3.10 -20.08
N TYR A 149 12.14 -3.01 -18.74
CA TYR A 149 11.81 -4.07 -17.77
C TYR A 149 10.60 -3.73 -16.92
N THR A 150 9.73 -2.84 -17.37
CA THR A 150 8.53 -2.41 -16.63
C THR A 150 7.66 -3.59 -16.15
N PRO A 151 7.36 -4.62 -16.98
CA PRO A 151 6.55 -5.75 -16.53
C PRO A 151 7.23 -6.58 -15.44
N GLU A 152 8.55 -6.80 -15.55
CA GLU A 152 9.33 -7.51 -14.55
C GLU A 152 9.38 -6.72 -13.24
N LEU A 153 9.53 -5.40 -13.33
CA LEU A 153 9.56 -4.52 -12.18
C LEU A 153 8.23 -4.55 -11.42
N LEU A 154 7.10 -4.54 -12.14
CA LEU A 154 5.77 -4.68 -11.54
C LEU A 154 5.60 -6.05 -10.85
N ALA A 155 6.05 -7.13 -11.49
CA ALA A 155 6.00 -8.46 -10.88
C ALA A 155 6.83 -8.54 -9.60
N PHE A 156 8.03 -7.97 -9.59
CA PHE A 156 8.87 -7.89 -8.39
C PHE A 156 8.25 -7.02 -7.29
N HIS A 157 7.67 -5.89 -7.65
CA HIS A 157 6.93 -5.05 -6.71
C HIS A 157 5.87 -5.86 -5.97
N GLU A 158 5.02 -6.60 -6.67
CA GLU A 158 3.99 -7.44 -6.05
C GLU A 158 4.59 -8.54 -5.16
N VAL A 159 5.69 -9.18 -5.59
CA VAL A 159 6.38 -10.18 -4.77
C VAL A 159 6.85 -9.57 -3.45
N PHE A 160 7.46 -8.39 -3.47
CA PHE A 160 7.94 -7.71 -2.27
C PHE A 160 6.81 -7.29 -1.33
N VAL A 161 5.70 -6.82 -1.87
CA VAL A 161 4.49 -6.51 -1.08
C VAL A 161 3.92 -7.77 -0.42
N VAL A 162 3.81 -8.87 -1.18
CA VAL A 162 3.31 -10.16 -0.65
C VAL A 162 4.24 -10.71 0.42
N VAL A 163 5.56 -10.69 0.22
CA VAL A 163 6.54 -11.07 1.24
C VAL A 163 6.35 -10.23 2.51
N GLY A 164 6.18 -8.92 2.36
CA GLY A 164 5.88 -8.03 3.48
C GLY A 164 4.61 -8.45 4.22
N ARG A 165 3.51 -8.73 3.51
CA ARG A 165 2.25 -9.19 4.11
C ARG A 165 2.43 -10.51 4.86
N CYS A 166 3.17 -11.47 4.32
CA CYS A 166 3.46 -12.74 4.98
C CYS A 166 4.29 -12.58 6.26
N VAL A 167 5.20 -11.62 6.29
CA VAL A 167 6.00 -11.33 7.50
C VAL A 167 5.16 -10.61 8.56
N GLY A 168 4.14 -9.84 8.14
CA GLY A 168 3.23 -9.11 9.03
C GLY A 168 2.11 -9.96 9.64
N LEU A 169 1.91 -11.20 9.18
CA LEU A 169 0.95 -12.17 9.72
C LEU A 169 1.53 -12.95 10.87
#